data_f32dd8468a542825361a70df228cc671
#
_entry.id   f32dd8468a542825361a70df228cc671
#
_cell.length_a   1.000
_cell.length_b   1.000
_cell.length_c   1.000
_cell.angle_alpha   90.00
_cell.angle_beta   90.00
_cell.angle_gamma   90.00
#
_symmetry.space_group_name_H-M   'P 1'
#
loop_
_entity.id
_entity.type
_entity.pdbx_description
1 polymer ?
#
loop_
_entity_poly.entity_id
_entity_poly.type
_entity_poly.pdbx_seq_one_letter_code
_entity_poly.pdbx_strand_id
1 'polypeptide(L)'
;MNILWIKDGKLGHEKQVKVLLDELSKTTDIKVYEEEYIIGSFQRINDILYYASRSNELIHHVKYHKKNIHLIIGAGSNTHAKVLQIKRGLKHDFHKEVLAVSLLVPSFFKQHFDLICAPKHDRHKLSGHEAIYFEGSLAKVSIDAVDESIGLIAIGGKNEHYLFNVNKIMEQVEFVTSIYPNKTWYIFSSRRTPQKMIKAINNLAQINKRIIVSEDGFDEMICKASIKIITQDSMNMVYESLSTKGSTILFNMKYLRKNKVINQMNELLHNKQVGYIEYNEMVKGLNKIKIHMQNPHHEVFAEVEKLAYKIKNKLNLS
;
A
#
# COMPACT_ATOMS: atom_id res chain seq x y z
N MET A 1 -10.37 -22.18 -7.88
CA MET A 1 -11.18 -21.64 -6.76
C MET A 1 -11.81 -20.30 -7.17
N ASN A 2 -13.09 -20.02 -6.84
CA ASN A 2 -13.76 -18.75 -7.16
C ASN A 2 -13.71 -17.80 -5.98
N ILE A 3 -13.14 -16.61 -6.20
CA ILE A 3 -12.97 -15.56 -5.18
C ILE A 3 -13.86 -14.37 -5.54
N LEU A 4 -14.59 -13.84 -4.57
CA LEU A 4 -15.31 -12.57 -4.69
C LEU A 4 -14.49 -11.49 -3.97
N TRP A 5 -14.05 -10.48 -4.72
CA TRP A 5 -13.35 -9.32 -4.18
C TRP A 5 -14.27 -8.11 -4.09
N ILE A 6 -14.51 -7.64 -2.88
CA ILE A 6 -15.29 -6.43 -2.59
C ILE A 6 -14.34 -5.23 -2.53
N LYS A 7 -14.54 -4.24 -3.41
CA LYS A 7 -13.68 -3.06 -3.60
C LYS A 7 -14.32 -1.82 -2.98
N ASP A 8 -13.55 -1.05 -2.22
CA ASP A 8 -14.04 0.19 -1.55
C ASP A 8 -13.68 1.49 -2.28
N GLY A 9 -13.10 1.42 -3.49
CA GLY A 9 -12.67 2.57 -4.28
C GLY A 9 -11.38 3.25 -3.79
N LYS A 10 -10.72 2.71 -2.76
CA LYS A 10 -9.47 3.27 -2.26
C LYS A 10 -8.28 2.56 -2.88
N LEU A 11 -7.55 3.26 -3.75
CA LEU A 11 -6.41 2.70 -4.49
C LEU A 11 -5.41 1.94 -3.60
N GLY A 12 -5.08 2.47 -2.41
CA GLY A 12 -4.13 1.81 -1.51
C GLY A 12 -4.64 0.48 -0.94
N HIS A 13 -5.95 0.31 -0.78
CA HIS A 13 -6.57 -0.96 -0.39
C HIS A 13 -6.62 -1.92 -1.57
N GLU A 14 -7.07 -1.42 -2.72
CA GLU A 14 -7.22 -2.23 -3.93
C GLU A 14 -5.89 -2.76 -4.45
N LYS A 15 -4.83 -1.93 -4.46
CA LYS A 15 -3.48 -2.38 -4.83
C LYS A 15 -3.02 -3.56 -3.96
N GLN A 16 -3.23 -3.50 -2.65
CA GLN A 16 -2.80 -4.57 -1.74
C GLN A 16 -3.57 -5.88 -1.96
N VAL A 17 -4.91 -5.80 -2.14
CA VAL A 17 -5.71 -7.00 -2.43
C VAL A 17 -5.33 -7.58 -3.78
N LYS A 18 -5.17 -6.72 -4.81
CA LYS A 18 -4.77 -7.16 -6.16
C LYS A 18 -3.45 -7.91 -6.12
N VAL A 19 -2.41 -7.33 -5.51
CA VAL A 19 -1.09 -7.95 -5.40
C VAL A 19 -1.16 -9.29 -4.66
N LEU A 20 -1.99 -9.40 -3.61
CA LEU A 20 -2.20 -10.66 -2.89
C LEU A 20 -2.90 -11.71 -3.77
N LEU A 21 -3.93 -11.32 -4.53
CA LEU A 21 -4.63 -12.23 -5.45
C LEU A 21 -3.72 -12.67 -6.60
N ASP A 22 -2.95 -11.74 -7.18
CA ASP A 22 -1.95 -12.04 -8.22
C ASP A 22 -0.91 -13.05 -7.68
N GLU A 23 -0.47 -12.91 -6.42
CA GLU A 23 0.47 -13.85 -5.80
C GLU A 23 -0.14 -15.23 -5.55
N LEU A 24 -1.37 -15.27 -5.04
CA LEU A 24 -2.11 -16.54 -4.85
C LEU A 24 -2.31 -17.28 -6.17
N SER A 25 -2.55 -16.55 -7.27
CA SER A 25 -2.78 -17.13 -8.60
C SER A 25 -1.56 -17.87 -9.16
N LYS A 26 -0.36 -17.59 -8.67
CA LYS A 26 0.85 -18.31 -9.11
C LYS A 26 0.88 -19.79 -8.67
N THR A 27 0.17 -20.12 -7.60
CA THR A 27 0.20 -21.45 -7.00
C THR A 27 -1.16 -22.12 -6.83
N THR A 28 -2.23 -21.42 -7.14
CA THR A 28 -3.62 -21.90 -7.01
C THR A 28 -4.42 -21.39 -8.20
N ASP A 29 -5.17 -22.26 -8.87
CA ASP A 29 -6.07 -21.83 -9.94
C ASP A 29 -7.24 -21.04 -9.34
N ILE A 30 -7.20 -19.70 -9.50
CA ILE A 30 -8.21 -18.79 -8.98
C ILE A 30 -8.93 -18.05 -10.10
N LYS A 31 -10.26 -17.90 -9.94
CA LYS A 31 -11.09 -17.02 -10.74
C LYS A 31 -11.62 -15.91 -9.85
N VAL A 32 -11.28 -14.68 -10.14
CA VAL A 32 -11.66 -13.50 -9.35
C VAL A 32 -12.88 -12.84 -9.96
N TYR A 33 -13.90 -12.59 -9.14
CA TYR A 33 -15.07 -11.78 -9.44
C TYR A 33 -14.98 -10.49 -8.61
N GLU A 34 -14.93 -9.35 -9.27
CA GLU A 34 -14.86 -8.05 -8.63
C GLU A 34 -16.25 -7.45 -8.43
N GLU A 35 -16.44 -6.78 -7.30
CA GLU A 35 -17.65 -6.02 -7.01
C GLU A 35 -17.27 -4.69 -6.34
N GLU A 36 -17.59 -3.59 -7.00
CA GLU A 36 -17.42 -2.26 -6.42
C GLU A 36 -18.47 -2.01 -5.36
N TYR A 37 -18.01 -1.56 -4.20
CA TYR A 37 -18.83 -1.22 -3.05
C TYR A 37 -18.37 0.09 -2.43
N ILE A 38 -18.59 1.18 -3.19
CA ILE A 38 -18.19 2.53 -2.81
C ILE A 38 -19.34 3.17 -2.05
N ILE A 39 -19.18 3.32 -0.73
CA ILE A 39 -20.23 3.79 0.16
C ILE A 39 -19.76 4.96 1.04
N GLY A 40 -20.72 5.83 1.40
CA GLY A 40 -20.52 6.87 2.40
C GLY A 40 -20.59 6.35 3.84
N SER A 41 -20.24 7.19 4.80
CA SER A 41 -20.25 6.83 6.23
C SER A 41 -21.62 6.40 6.74
N PHE A 42 -22.69 7.04 6.27
CA PHE A 42 -24.08 6.71 6.65
C PHE A 42 -24.44 5.27 6.21
N GLN A 43 -24.18 4.94 4.94
CA GLN A 43 -24.43 3.59 4.41
C GLN A 43 -23.64 2.54 5.17
N ARG A 44 -22.39 2.83 5.52
CA ARG A 44 -21.57 1.92 6.33
C ARG A 44 -22.18 1.61 7.71
N ILE A 45 -22.75 2.62 8.37
CA ILE A 45 -23.44 2.41 9.65
C ILE A 45 -24.67 1.53 9.45
N ASN A 46 -25.47 1.81 8.42
CA ASN A 46 -26.64 0.99 8.09
C ASN A 46 -26.26 -0.48 7.82
N ASP A 47 -25.18 -0.73 7.09
CA ASP A 47 -24.69 -2.09 6.82
C ASP A 47 -24.28 -2.84 8.10
N ILE A 48 -23.66 -2.12 9.04
CA ILE A 48 -23.29 -2.69 10.34
C ILE A 48 -24.54 -3.05 11.14
N LEU A 49 -25.52 -2.12 11.21
CA LEU A 49 -26.77 -2.35 11.92
C LEU A 49 -27.58 -3.47 11.26
N TYR A 50 -27.65 -3.50 9.93
CA TYR A 50 -28.31 -4.54 9.16
C TYR A 50 -27.68 -5.92 9.43
N TYR A 51 -26.35 -6.01 9.42
CA TYR A 51 -25.68 -7.23 9.78
C TYR A 51 -25.94 -7.64 11.23
N ALA A 52 -25.93 -6.70 12.16
CA ALA A 52 -26.21 -6.95 13.57
C ALA A 52 -27.67 -7.43 13.82
N SER A 53 -28.63 -6.88 13.09
CA SER A 53 -30.07 -7.27 13.19
C SER A 53 -30.39 -8.65 12.62
N ARG A 54 -29.40 -9.31 12.00
CA ARG A 54 -29.57 -10.61 11.32
C ARG A 54 -30.58 -10.63 10.19
N SER A 55 -30.94 -9.47 9.64
CA SER A 55 -31.79 -9.39 8.46
C SER A 55 -31.10 -9.99 7.22
N ASN A 56 -31.83 -10.69 6.38
CA ASN A 56 -31.30 -11.30 5.15
C ASN A 56 -32.11 -10.84 3.94
N GLU A 57 -31.40 -10.42 2.88
CA GLU A 57 -31.99 -10.12 1.58
C GLU A 57 -31.70 -11.23 0.60
N LEU A 58 -32.64 -12.13 0.39
CA LEU A 58 -32.52 -13.31 -0.46
C LEU A 58 -32.06 -12.99 -1.90
N ILE A 59 -32.59 -11.89 -2.47
CA ILE A 59 -32.39 -11.56 -3.90
C ILE A 59 -30.91 -11.30 -4.23
N HIS A 60 -30.15 -10.69 -3.32
CA HIS A 60 -28.75 -10.38 -3.57
C HIS A 60 -27.82 -11.59 -3.50
N HIS A 61 -28.19 -12.63 -2.77
CA HIS A 61 -27.33 -13.80 -2.56
C HIS A 61 -27.35 -14.79 -3.74
N VAL A 62 -28.45 -14.82 -4.53
CA VAL A 62 -28.58 -15.69 -5.71
C VAL A 62 -27.46 -15.48 -6.72
N LYS A 63 -27.07 -14.21 -6.99
CA LYS A 63 -25.98 -13.93 -7.94
C LYS A 63 -24.63 -14.51 -7.52
N TYR A 64 -24.34 -14.55 -6.22
CA TYR A 64 -23.10 -15.11 -5.70
C TYR A 64 -23.14 -16.64 -5.65
N HIS A 65 -24.30 -17.21 -5.34
CA HIS A 65 -24.50 -18.66 -5.41
C HIS A 65 -24.25 -19.18 -6.82
N LYS A 66 -24.80 -18.54 -7.85
CA LYS A 66 -24.58 -18.91 -9.26
C LYS A 66 -23.11 -18.83 -9.69
N LYS A 67 -22.33 -17.93 -9.10
CA LYS A 67 -20.87 -17.82 -9.35
C LYS A 67 -20.05 -18.89 -8.63
N ASN A 68 -20.68 -19.72 -7.81
CA ASN A 68 -20.02 -20.73 -6.98
C ASN A 68 -18.85 -20.19 -6.17
N ILE A 69 -19.06 -19.07 -5.45
CA ILE A 69 -18.01 -18.41 -4.65
C ILE A 69 -17.54 -19.34 -3.53
N HIS A 70 -16.21 -19.40 -3.30
CA HIS A 70 -15.56 -20.18 -2.24
C HIS A 70 -14.95 -19.28 -1.18
N LEU A 71 -14.47 -18.10 -1.57
CA LEU A 71 -13.83 -17.14 -0.69
C LEU A 71 -14.28 -15.72 -1.04
N ILE A 72 -14.53 -14.91 0.00
CA ILE A 72 -14.84 -13.48 -0.14
C ILE A 72 -13.72 -12.70 0.54
N ILE A 73 -13.12 -11.74 -0.16
CA ILE A 73 -12.07 -10.88 0.36
C ILE A 73 -12.46 -9.41 0.25
N GLY A 74 -12.12 -8.62 1.26
CA GLY A 74 -12.25 -7.18 1.24
C GLY A 74 -11.17 -6.50 2.08
N ALA A 75 -10.85 -5.27 1.73
CA ALA A 75 -9.91 -4.44 2.47
C ALA A 75 -10.57 -3.13 2.91
N GLY A 76 -10.34 -2.75 4.17
CA GLY A 76 -10.84 -1.52 4.74
C GLY A 76 -12.27 -1.60 5.27
N SER A 77 -12.57 -0.69 6.21
CA SER A 77 -13.77 -0.73 7.05
C SER A 77 -15.11 -0.66 6.28
N ASN A 78 -15.08 -0.16 5.03
CA ASN A 78 -16.30 -0.06 4.22
C ASN A 78 -16.76 -1.42 3.67
N THR A 79 -15.85 -2.35 3.44
CA THR A 79 -16.15 -3.65 2.83
C THR A 79 -16.56 -4.72 3.84
N HIS A 80 -16.14 -4.58 5.11
CA HIS A 80 -16.21 -5.66 6.09
C HIS A 80 -17.63 -6.15 6.38
N ALA A 81 -18.59 -5.24 6.58
CA ALA A 81 -19.99 -5.63 6.82
C ALA A 81 -20.57 -6.36 5.59
N LYS A 82 -20.27 -5.87 4.37
CA LYS A 82 -20.74 -6.49 3.12
C LYS A 82 -20.18 -7.90 2.92
N VAL A 83 -18.88 -8.09 3.18
CA VAL A 83 -18.24 -9.42 3.14
C VAL A 83 -18.99 -10.41 4.05
N LEU A 84 -19.27 -9.99 5.30
CA LEU A 84 -19.95 -10.85 6.26
C LEU A 84 -21.44 -11.07 5.97
N GLN A 85 -22.12 -10.06 5.40
CA GLN A 85 -23.52 -10.20 4.93
C GLN A 85 -23.60 -11.28 3.84
N ILE A 86 -22.73 -11.23 2.84
CA ILE A 86 -22.71 -12.20 1.73
C ILE A 86 -22.39 -13.60 2.27
N LYS A 87 -21.38 -13.75 3.13
CA LYS A 87 -21.05 -15.03 3.78
C LYS A 87 -22.27 -15.62 4.48
N ARG A 88 -22.91 -14.81 5.34
CA ARG A 88 -24.09 -15.26 6.11
C ARG A 88 -25.25 -15.64 5.20
N GLY A 89 -25.54 -14.83 4.18
CA GLY A 89 -26.62 -15.10 3.24
C GLY A 89 -26.41 -16.39 2.43
N LEU A 90 -25.20 -16.64 1.95
CA LEU A 90 -24.89 -17.89 1.24
C LEU A 90 -25.04 -19.11 2.15
N LYS A 91 -24.65 -19.01 3.41
CA LYS A 91 -24.85 -20.08 4.39
C LYS A 91 -26.33 -20.30 4.71
N HIS A 92 -27.08 -19.23 4.96
CA HIS A 92 -28.48 -19.31 5.38
C HIS A 92 -29.40 -19.77 4.22
N ASP A 93 -29.23 -19.15 3.03
CA ASP A 93 -30.17 -19.33 1.93
C ASP A 93 -29.85 -20.54 1.03
N PHE A 94 -28.58 -20.94 0.99
CA PHE A 94 -28.09 -22.01 0.09
C PHE A 94 -27.29 -23.11 0.80
N HIS A 95 -27.21 -23.07 2.14
CA HIS A 95 -26.39 -23.99 2.95
C HIS A 95 -24.94 -24.10 2.48
N LYS A 96 -24.43 -22.98 1.90
CA LYS A 96 -23.10 -22.91 1.31
C LYS A 96 -22.11 -22.24 2.25
N GLU A 97 -21.11 -23.00 2.69
CA GLU A 97 -19.99 -22.46 3.46
C GLU A 97 -19.02 -21.71 2.52
N VAL A 98 -18.71 -20.47 2.88
CA VAL A 98 -17.79 -19.60 2.15
C VAL A 98 -16.85 -18.94 3.13
N LEU A 99 -15.56 -18.89 2.79
CA LEU A 99 -14.54 -18.25 3.63
C LEU A 99 -14.58 -16.72 3.49
N ALA A 100 -14.56 -16.02 4.61
CA ALA A 100 -14.45 -14.55 4.67
C ALA A 100 -13.06 -14.15 5.13
N VAL A 101 -12.32 -13.44 4.28
CA VAL A 101 -10.99 -12.94 4.54
C VAL A 101 -11.02 -11.42 4.62
N SER A 102 -10.48 -10.86 5.71
CA SER A 102 -10.26 -9.43 5.83
C SER A 102 -8.79 -9.12 5.58
N LEU A 103 -8.50 -8.29 4.59
CA LEU A 103 -7.23 -7.60 4.50
C LEU A 103 -7.36 -6.25 5.23
N LEU A 104 -6.43 -5.97 6.15
CA LEU A 104 -6.50 -4.96 7.19
C LEU A 104 -7.47 -5.30 8.33
N VAL A 105 -7.30 -4.57 9.44
CA VAL A 105 -8.05 -4.88 10.67
C VAL A 105 -9.52 -4.49 10.56
N PRO A 106 -10.46 -5.43 10.75
CA PRO A 106 -11.87 -5.09 10.81
C PRO A 106 -12.20 -4.23 12.03
N SER A 107 -13.06 -3.23 11.84
CA SER A 107 -13.53 -2.40 12.95
C SER A 107 -14.54 -3.12 13.84
N PHE A 108 -15.33 -4.07 13.25
CA PHE A 108 -16.42 -4.77 13.93
C PHE A 108 -16.42 -6.26 13.55
N PHE A 109 -17.04 -7.09 14.37
CA PHE A 109 -17.33 -8.50 14.09
C PHE A 109 -16.10 -9.33 13.69
N LYS A 110 -14.95 -9.06 14.31
CA LYS A 110 -13.66 -9.73 13.99
C LYS A 110 -13.77 -11.25 14.06
N GLN A 111 -14.51 -11.76 15.04
CA GLN A 111 -14.74 -13.19 15.27
C GLN A 111 -15.53 -13.90 14.17
N HIS A 112 -16.13 -13.16 13.22
CA HIS A 112 -16.92 -13.73 12.14
C HIS A 112 -16.12 -13.92 10.84
N PHE A 113 -14.89 -13.37 10.78
CA PHE A 113 -13.95 -13.65 9.71
C PHE A 113 -13.23 -14.97 9.95
N ASP A 114 -13.06 -15.77 8.91
CA ASP A 114 -12.28 -17.00 8.97
C ASP A 114 -10.79 -16.71 9.02
N LEU A 115 -10.39 -15.57 8.44
CA LEU A 115 -9.02 -15.11 8.46
C LEU A 115 -8.93 -13.59 8.42
N ILE A 116 -8.07 -13.04 9.28
CA ILE A 116 -7.70 -11.62 9.28
C ILE A 116 -6.21 -11.52 8.94
N CYS A 117 -5.90 -10.75 7.89
CA CYS A 117 -4.54 -10.42 7.50
C CYS A 117 -4.30 -8.94 7.81
N ALA A 118 -3.36 -8.62 8.68
CA ALA A 118 -3.20 -7.26 9.19
C ALA A 118 -1.73 -6.83 9.26
N PRO A 119 -1.44 -5.52 9.08
CA PRO A 119 -0.11 -5.01 9.31
C PRO A 119 0.30 -5.18 10.78
N LYS A 120 1.59 -5.48 11.03
CA LYS A 120 2.14 -5.65 12.39
C LYS A 120 1.86 -4.46 13.31
N HIS A 121 1.91 -3.23 12.79
CA HIS A 121 1.66 -2.03 13.57
C HIS A 121 0.21 -1.90 14.09
N ASP A 122 -0.72 -2.68 13.53
CA ASP A 122 -2.12 -2.74 13.99
C ASP A 122 -2.41 -3.96 14.91
N ARG A 123 -1.37 -4.74 15.29
CA ARG A 123 -1.51 -5.97 16.12
C ARG A 123 -2.28 -5.73 17.41
N HIS A 124 -2.07 -4.59 18.06
CA HIS A 124 -2.75 -4.23 19.29
C HIS A 124 -4.29 -4.20 19.17
N LYS A 125 -4.83 -3.98 17.96
CA LYS A 125 -6.27 -3.96 17.68
C LYS A 125 -6.88 -5.35 17.56
N LEU A 126 -6.07 -6.39 17.51
CA LEU A 126 -6.47 -7.79 17.32
C LEU A 126 -6.17 -8.66 18.54
N SER A 127 -6.00 -8.04 19.73
CA SER A 127 -5.81 -8.79 20.97
C SER A 127 -6.95 -9.79 21.18
N GLY A 128 -6.60 -11.08 21.38
CA GLY A 128 -7.57 -12.17 21.51
C GLY A 128 -8.16 -12.71 20.21
N HIS A 129 -7.71 -12.22 19.04
CA HIS A 129 -8.12 -12.74 17.72
C HIS A 129 -6.92 -13.31 16.97
N GLU A 130 -7.11 -14.46 16.35
CA GLU A 130 -6.09 -15.04 15.49
C GLU A 130 -5.99 -14.24 14.17
N ALA A 131 -4.76 -13.89 13.80
CA ALA A 131 -4.50 -13.14 12.56
C ALA A 131 -3.14 -13.48 11.99
N ILE A 132 -2.99 -13.34 10.68
CA ILE A 132 -1.71 -13.37 10.00
C ILE A 132 -1.20 -11.94 9.86
N TYR A 133 0.03 -11.70 10.35
CA TYR A 133 0.63 -10.37 10.30
C TYR A 133 1.67 -10.27 9.20
N PHE A 134 1.68 -9.11 8.54
CA PHE A 134 2.68 -8.70 7.55
C PHE A 134 3.29 -7.35 7.92
N GLU A 135 4.47 -7.03 7.36
CA GLU A 135 5.15 -5.77 7.59
C GLU A 135 4.62 -4.67 6.67
N GLY A 136 4.24 -3.52 7.24
CA GLY A 136 3.88 -2.32 6.52
C GLY A 136 2.68 -2.43 5.57
N SER A 137 2.94 -2.51 4.28
CA SER A 137 1.94 -2.58 3.20
C SER A 137 2.33 -3.63 2.17
N LEU A 138 1.37 -4.37 1.66
CA LEU A 138 1.64 -5.37 0.62
C LEU A 138 1.93 -4.69 -0.72
N ALA A 139 2.99 -5.15 -1.38
CA ALA A 139 3.41 -4.68 -2.68
C ALA A 139 3.94 -5.82 -3.55
N LYS A 140 3.97 -5.61 -4.86
CA LYS A 140 4.54 -6.57 -5.81
C LYS A 140 6.05 -6.71 -5.53
N VAL A 141 6.51 -7.93 -5.40
CA VAL A 141 7.94 -8.23 -5.23
C VAL A 141 8.63 -8.30 -6.58
N SER A 142 9.79 -7.65 -6.72
CA SER A 142 10.71 -7.85 -7.84
C SER A 142 12.14 -7.95 -7.32
N ILE A 143 12.78 -9.04 -7.71
CA ILE A 143 14.21 -9.32 -7.48
C ILE A 143 15.04 -9.18 -8.75
N ASP A 144 14.47 -8.61 -9.82
CA ASP A 144 15.14 -8.38 -11.09
C ASP A 144 16.34 -7.44 -10.93
N ALA A 145 17.29 -7.53 -11.85
CA ALA A 145 18.43 -6.62 -11.85
C ALA A 145 17.99 -5.18 -12.08
N VAL A 146 18.57 -4.26 -11.32
CA VAL A 146 18.34 -2.82 -11.48
C VAL A 146 19.23 -2.25 -12.59
N ASP A 147 18.79 -1.14 -13.18
CA ASP A 147 19.58 -0.35 -14.12
C ASP A 147 20.28 0.79 -13.36
N GLU A 148 21.61 0.74 -13.33
CA GLU A 148 22.42 1.74 -12.62
C GLU A 148 22.29 3.15 -13.21
N SER A 149 21.83 3.28 -14.45
CA SER A 149 21.58 4.58 -15.08
C SER A 149 20.23 5.21 -14.69
N ILE A 150 19.35 4.47 -14.02
CA ILE A 150 17.99 4.90 -13.65
C ILE A 150 17.91 5.27 -12.16
N GLY A 151 17.40 6.48 -11.92
CA GLY A 151 16.92 6.93 -10.62
C GLY A 151 15.41 7.19 -10.66
N LEU A 152 14.72 6.98 -9.54
CA LEU A 152 13.30 7.26 -9.39
C LEU A 152 13.07 8.24 -8.24
N ILE A 153 12.21 9.22 -8.45
CA ILE A 153 11.71 10.11 -7.39
C ILE A 153 10.19 9.97 -7.35
N ALA A 154 9.66 9.55 -6.20
CA ALA A 154 8.22 9.43 -5.98
C ALA A 154 7.73 10.46 -4.98
N ILE A 155 6.83 11.33 -5.42
CA ILE A 155 6.31 12.45 -4.65
C ILE A 155 4.84 12.20 -4.32
N GLY A 156 4.57 12.02 -3.02
CA GLY A 156 3.23 11.93 -2.49
C GLY A 156 2.52 13.28 -2.48
N GLY A 157 1.95 13.66 -1.36
CA GLY A 157 1.24 14.92 -1.27
C GLY A 157 0.78 15.25 0.15
N LYS A 158 -0.08 16.24 0.27
CA LYS A 158 -0.59 16.70 1.56
C LYS A 158 -1.35 15.58 2.29
N ASN A 159 -1.07 15.40 3.55
CA ASN A 159 -1.80 14.54 4.47
C ASN A 159 -1.76 15.09 5.91
N GLU A 160 -2.32 14.34 6.85
CA GLU A 160 -2.36 14.71 8.27
C GLU A 160 -1.08 14.30 9.06
N HIS A 161 -0.11 13.64 8.41
CA HIS A 161 1.06 13.07 9.07
C HIS A 161 2.29 13.95 8.94
N TYR A 162 2.50 14.51 7.74
CA TYR A 162 3.71 15.28 7.39
C TYR A 162 3.38 16.66 6.83
N LEU A 163 4.21 17.64 7.16
CA LEU A 163 4.19 18.96 6.54
C LEU A 163 4.77 18.86 5.12
N PHE A 164 3.93 19.06 4.12
CA PHE A 164 4.35 19.06 2.72
C PHE A 164 4.87 20.45 2.32
N ASN A 165 6.17 20.66 2.43
CA ASN A 165 6.83 21.92 2.05
C ASN A 165 7.48 21.79 0.66
N VAL A 166 6.86 22.43 -0.34
CA VAL A 166 7.29 22.34 -1.74
C VAL A 166 8.74 22.79 -1.94
N ASN A 167 9.14 23.92 -1.34
CA ASN A 167 10.49 24.45 -1.53
C ASN A 167 11.54 23.50 -0.96
N LYS A 168 11.34 22.99 0.26
CA LYS A 168 12.28 22.03 0.87
C LYS A 168 12.38 20.71 0.11
N ILE A 169 11.26 20.23 -0.46
CA ILE A 169 11.29 19.02 -1.29
C ILE A 169 12.04 19.30 -2.60
N MET A 170 11.80 20.43 -3.24
CA MET A 170 12.49 20.80 -4.48
C MET A 170 14.01 20.96 -4.28
N GLU A 171 14.47 21.61 -3.22
CA GLU A 171 15.89 21.71 -2.90
C GLU A 171 16.55 20.33 -2.75
N GLN A 172 15.84 19.36 -2.15
CA GLN A 172 16.32 17.99 -2.05
C GLN A 172 16.32 17.27 -3.42
N VAL A 173 15.31 17.51 -4.26
CA VAL A 173 15.27 16.98 -5.65
C VAL A 173 16.45 17.50 -6.44
N GLU A 174 16.68 18.81 -6.43
CA GLU A 174 17.80 19.46 -7.15
C GLU A 174 19.15 18.93 -6.64
N PHE A 175 19.32 18.82 -5.34
CA PHE A 175 20.53 18.25 -4.74
C PHE A 175 20.76 16.80 -5.21
N VAL A 176 19.76 15.93 -5.08
CA VAL A 176 19.89 14.52 -5.48
C VAL A 176 20.23 14.39 -6.96
N THR A 177 19.52 15.12 -7.83
CA THR A 177 19.76 15.06 -9.27
C THR A 177 21.13 15.65 -9.67
N SER A 178 21.69 16.56 -8.87
CA SER A 178 23.01 17.12 -9.11
C SER A 178 24.16 16.18 -8.73
N ILE A 179 24.04 15.45 -7.62
CA ILE A 179 25.11 14.54 -7.13
C ILE A 179 25.17 13.20 -7.87
N TYR A 180 24.12 12.86 -8.64
CA TYR A 180 24.10 11.67 -9.51
C TYR A 180 23.98 12.07 -10.99
N PRO A 181 25.00 12.72 -11.57
CA PRO A 181 24.94 13.31 -12.90
C PRO A 181 24.78 12.29 -14.04
N ASN A 182 25.06 11.03 -13.78
CA ASN A 182 24.98 9.97 -14.80
C ASN A 182 23.63 9.24 -14.80
N LYS A 183 22.69 9.63 -13.94
CA LYS A 183 21.37 8.99 -13.88
C LYS A 183 20.32 9.77 -14.67
N THR A 184 19.42 9.04 -15.31
CA THR A 184 18.14 9.55 -15.77
C THR A 184 17.12 9.41 -14.64
N TRP A 185 16.51 10.51 -14.25
CA TRP A 185 15.59 10.56 -13.13
C TRP A 185 14.14 10.56 -13.61
N TYR A 186 13.41 9.53 -13.26
CA TYR A 186 11.96 9.45 -13.48
C TYR A 186 11.25 9.98 -12.24
N ILE A 187 10.47 11.06 -12.41
CA ILE A 187 9.72 11.70 -11.33
C ILE A 187 8.24 11.39 -11.48
N PHE A 188 7.67 10.77 -10.47
CA PHE A 188 6.25 10.46 -10.38
C PHE A 188 5.58 11.28 -9.30
N SER A 189 4.40 11.83 -9.60
CA SER A 189 3.55 12.51 -8.66
C SER A 189 2.34 11.67 -8.28
N SER A 190 1.68 12.00 -7.18
CA SER A 190 0.44 11.38 -6.74
C SER A 190 -0.76 12.31 -6.96
N ARG A 191 -1.97 11.77 -6.89
CA ARG A 191 -3.22 12.57 -6.92
C ARG A 191 -3.29 13.64 -5.84
N ARG A 192 -2.53 13.50 -4.74
CA ARG A 192 -2.47 14.44 -3.62
C ARG A 192 -1.35 15.47 -3.76
N THR A 193 -0.52 15.36 -4.80
CA THR A 193 0.61 16.27 -5.02
C THR A 193 0.08 17.67 -5.37
N PRO A 194 0.47 18.73 -4.64
CA PRO A 194 0.00 20.08 -4.92
C PRO A 194 0.44 20.57 -6.31
N GLN A 195 -0.43 21.32 -6.99
CA GLN A 195 -0.13 21.90 -8.31
C GLN A 195 1.16 22.74 -8.34
N LYS A 196 1.48 23.45 -7.23
CA LYS A 196 2.74 24.18 -7.11
C LYS A 196 3.96 23.26 -7.25
N MET A 197 3.87 22.05 -6.69
CA MET A 197 4.94 21.05 -6.80
C MET A 197 5.05 20.50 -8.22
N ILE A 198 3.92 20.16 -8.84
CA ILE A 198 3.89 19.68 -10.24
C ILE A 198 4.51 20.71 -11.19
N LYS A 199 4.15 22.00 -11.06
CA LYS A 199 4.75 23.08 -11.84
C LYS A 199 6.26 23.18 -11.62
N ALA A 200 6.73 23.09 -10.38
CA ALA A 200 8.15 23.19 -10.05
C ALA A 200 8.96 22.03 -10.68
N ILE A 201 8.43 20.81 -10.61
CA ILE A 201 9.06 19.62 -11.22
C ILE A 201 9.12 19.76 -12.74
N ASN A 202 8.03 20.19 -13.38
CA ASN A 202 7.98 20.38 -14.83
C ASN A 202 8.97 21.47 -15.30
N ASN A 203 9.09 22.56 -14.54
CA ASN A 203 10.10 23.59 -14.84
C ASN A 203 11.52 23.03 -14.73
N LEU A 204 11.80 22.23 -13.72
CA LEU A 204 13.11 21.59 -13.56
C LEU A 204 13.41 20.62 -14.72
N ALA A 205 12.42 19.85 -15.18
CA ALA A 205 12.55 18.94 -16.32
C ALA A 205 12.80 19.69 -17.66
N GLN A 206 12.28 20.90 -17.82
CA GLN A 206 12.57 21.73 -19.01
C GLN A 206 14.05 22.14 -19.07
N ILE A 207 14.66 22.42 -17.92
CA ILE A 207 16.06 22.84 -17.80
C ILE A 207 17.01 21.64 -17.82
N ASN A 208 16.66 20.56 -17.13
CA ASN A 208 17.48 19.37 -17.04
C ASN A 208 16.88 18.19 -17.82
N LYS A 209 17.46 17.91 -18.99
CA LYS A 209 17.00 16.86 -19.92
C LYS A 209 17.11 15.42 -19.38
N ARG A 210 17.80 15.21 -18.26
CA ARG A 210 17.87 13.92 -17.58
C ARG A 210 16.74 13.70 -16.59
N ILE A 211 15.83 14.66 -16.46
CA ILE A 211 14.63 14.54 -15.64
C ILE A 211 13.43 14.31 -16.54
N ILE A 212 12.77 13.19 -16.33
CA ILE A 212 11.56 12.79 -17.05
C ILE A 212 10.41 12.77 -16.04
N VAL A 213 9.42 13.65 -16.26
CA VAL A 213 8.20 13.62 -15.45
C VAL A 213 7.21 12.69 -16.14
N SER A 214 6.71 11.70 -15.43
CA SER A 214 5.79 10.72 -15.97
C SER A 214 4.55 10.57 -15.08
N GLU A 215 3.41 10.37 -15.71
CA GLU A 215 2.14 10.03 -15.03
C GLU A 215 1.94 8.52 -14.98
N ASP A 216 2.47 7.78 -15.93
CA ASP A 216 2.34 6.33 -16.10
C ASP A 216 3.70 5.61 -15.98
N GLY A 217 3.66 4.29 -15.75
CA GLY A 217 4.86 3.45 -15.73
C GLY A 217 5.57 3.38 -14.37
N PHE A 218 4.96 3.87 -13.29
CA PHE A 218 5.55 3.83 -11.94
C PHE A 218 5.94 2.40 -11.51
N ASP A 219 5.03 1.43 -11.71
CA ASP A 219 5.23 0.04 -11.29
C ASP A 219 6.38 -0.66 -12.08
N GLU A 220 6.69 -0.20 -13.28
CA GLU A 220 7.85 -0.65 -14.07
C GLU A 220 9.13 0.03 -13.61
N MET A 221 9.10 1.35 -13.49
CA MET A 221 10.29 2.12 -13.14
C MET A 221 10.78 1.86 -11.72
N ILE A 222 9.89 1.58 -10.76
CA ILE A 222 10.28 1.25 -9.38
C ILE A 222 11.05 -0.07 -9.32
N CYS A 223 10.80 -1.01 -10.25
CA CYS A 223 11.55 -2.26 -10.36
C CYS A 223 12.93 -2.08 -11.02
N LYS A 224 13.06 -1.09 -11.92
CA LYS A 224 14.29 -0.85 -12.68
C LYS A 224 15.28 0.08 -11.98
N ALA A 225 14.79 1.02 -11.16
CA ALA A 225 15.61 2.06 -10.57
C ALA A 225 16.58 1.53 -9.52
N SER A 226 17.87 1.86 -9.68
CA SER A 226 18.91 1.50 -8.70
C SER A 226 18.86 2.37 -7.44
N ILE A 227 18.35 3.62 -7.55
CA ILE A 227 18.10 4.53 -6.42
C ILE A 227 16.68 5.08 -6.53
N LYS A 228 15.94 5.02 -5.42
CA LYS A 228 14.56 5.47 -5.31
C LYS A 228 14.43 6.44 -4.14
N ILE A 229 14.02 7.68 -4.43
CA ILE A 229 13.85 8.75 -3.44
C ILE A 229 12.35 8.97 -3.23
N ILE A 230 11.86 8.69 -2.02
CA ILE A 230 10.42 8.60 -1.74
C ILE A 230 10.02 9.59 -0.64
N THR A 231 8.93 10.33 -0.82
CA THR A 231 8.36 11.15 0.25
C THR A 231 7.71 10.30 1.35
N GLN A 232 7.92 10.63 2.61
CA GLN A 232 7.50 9.83 3.77
C GLN A 232 5.98 9.81 3.99
N ASP A 233 5.23 10.67 3.34
CA ASP A 233 3.78 10.79 3.50
C ASP A 233 2.99 9.62 2.92
N SER A 234 3.60 8.80 2.07
CA SER A 234 2.97 7.64 1.43
C SER A 234 3.62 6.33 1.84
N MET A 235 3.07 5.71 2.89
CA MET A 235 3.53 4.40 3.37
C MET A 235 3.54 3.36 2.24
N ASN A 236 2.49 3.33 1.39
CA ASN A 236 2.43 2.38 0.29
C ASN A 236 3.62 2.53 -0.67
N MET A 237 3.95 3.75 -1.11
CA MET A 237 5.09 3.97 -2.01
C MET A 237 6.43 3.56 -1.37
N VAL A 238 6.59 3.78 -0.07
CA VAL A 238 7.80 3.34 0.65
C VAL A 238 7.90 1.81 0.63
N TYR A 239 6.82 1.09 0.93
CA TYR A 239 6.84 -0.38 0.91
C TYR A 239 6.86 -0.97 -0.50
N GLU A 240 6.24 -0.32 -1.50
CA GLU A 240 6.42 -0.64 -2.92
C GLU A 240 7.91 -0.57 -3.31
N SER A 241 8.61 0.47 -2.86
CA SER A 241 10.03 0.62 -3.08
C SER A 241 10.87 -0.46 -2.37
N LEU A 242 10.57 -0.77 -1.11
CA LEU A 242 11.26 -1.81 -0.34
C LEU A 242 11.01 -3.23 -0.87
N SER A 243 9.92 -3.44 -1.60
CA SER A 243 9.59 -4.73 -2.22
C SER A 243 10.31 -4.95 -3.56
N THR A 244 11.19 -4.05 -3.96
CA THR A 244 12.01 -4.14 -5.18
C THR A 244 13.48 -3.91 -4.86
N LYS A 245 14.39 -4.43 -5.69
CA LYS A 245 15.83 -4.13 -5.56
C LYS A 245 16.14 -2.65 -5.77
N GLY A 246 17.36 -2.25 -5.44
CA GLY A 246 17.84 -0.87 -5.47
C GLY A 246 17.62 -0.16 -4.12
N SER A 247 18.37 0.91 -3.90
CA SER A 247 18.35 1.65 -2.63
C SER A 247 17.12 2.51 -2.49
N THR A 248 16.44 2.42 -1.35
CA THR A 248 15.30 3.28 -0.98
C THR A 248 15.77 4.35 -0.01
N ILE A 249 15.55 5.62 -0.35
CA ILE A 249 15.95 6.78 0.44
C ILE A 249 14.73 7.67 0.68
N LEU A 250 14.53 8.11 1.91
CA LEU A 250 13.40 8.96 2.26
C LEU A 250 13.77 10.45 2.22
N PHE A 251 12.89 11.27 1.64
CA PHE A 251 12.98 12.71 1.76
C PHE A 251 12.93 13.17 3.22
N ASN A 252 13.64 14.23 3.57
CA ASN A 252 13.48 14.89 4.85
C ASN A 252 12.15 15.66 4.87
N MET A 253 11.25 15.23 5.72
CA MET A 253 9.94 15.85 5.91
C MET A 253 9.66 16.01 7.41
N LYS A 254 9.16 17.18 7.82
CA LYS A 254 8.75 17.42 9.20
C LYS A 254 7.41 16.73 9.47
N TYR A 255 7.35 15.85 10.47
CA TYR A 255 6.07 15.29 10.90
C TYR A 255 5.24 16.32 11.70
N LEU A 256 3.92 16.23 11.60
CA LEU A 256 3.00 17.14 12.30
C LEU A 256 2.72 16.67 13.73
N ARG A 257 2.52 15.38 13.91
CA ARG A 257 2.32 14.74 15.23
C ARG A 257 2.73 13.28 15.20
N LYS A 258 3.20 12.75 16.32
CA LYS A 258 3.49 11.31 16.45
C LYS A 258 2.21 10.48 16.28
N ASN A 259 2.28 9.48 15.43
CA ASN A 259 1.24 8.49 15.19
C ASN A 259 1.86 7.19 14.65
N LYS A 260 1.03 6.18 14.37
CA LYS A 260 1.51 4.88 13.90
C LYS A 260 2.31 4.93 12.59
N VAL A 261 1.95 5.84 11.66
CA VAL A 261 2.68 6.02 10.39
C VAL A 261 4.08 6.57 10.64
N ILE A 262 4.18 7.60 11.48
CA ILE A 262 5.47 8.19 11.87
C ILE A 262 6.35 7.16 12.62
N ASN A 263 5.76 6.39 13.54
CA ASN A 263 6.49 5.36 14.27
C ASN A 263 7.04 4.29 13.32
N GLN A 264 6.27 3.87 12.33
CA GLN A 264 6.69 2.90 11.31
C GLN A 264 7.85 3.45 10.45
N MET A 265 7.77 4.71 10.00
CA MET A 265 8.87 5.33 9.26
C MET A 265 10.13 5.47 10.11
N ASN A 266 10.00 5.85 11.39
CA ASN A 266 11.12 5.92 12.31
C ASN A 266 11.76 4.54 12.57
N GLU A 267 10.96 3.47 12.63
CA GLU A 267 11.46 2.09 12.76
C GLU A 267 12.29 1.69 11.54
N LEU A 268 11.80 1.96 10.32
CA LEU A 268 12.56 1.71 9.08
C LEU A 268 13.90 2.47 9.08
N LEU A 269 13.91 3.72 9.51
CA LEU A 269 15.12 4.56 9.63
C LEU A 269 16.08 4.01 10.69
N HIS A 270 15.58 3.69 11.88
CA HIS A 270 16.38 3.17 12.99
C HIS A 270 17.07 1.85 12.62
N ASN A 271 16.34 0.98 11.94
CA ASN A 271 16.84 -0.33 11.49
C ASN A 271 17.67 -0.25 10.20
N LYS A 272 17.91 0.95 9.68
CA LYS A 272 18.62 1.19 8.41
C LYS A 272 18.03 0.42 7.21
N GLN A 273 16.74 0.13 7.28
CA GLN A 273 15.99 -0.50 6.20
C GLN A 273 15.70 0.46 5.05
N VAL A 274 15.87 1.75 5.28
CA VAL A 274 15.85 2.84 4.31
C VAL A 274 17.00 3.79 4.56
N GLY A 275 17.49 4.43 3.52
CA GLY A 275 18.32 5.62 3.64
C GLY A 275 17.46 6.87 3.89
N TYR A 276 18.09 8.00 4.14
CA TYR A 276 17.37 9.25 4.31
C TYR A 276 18.21 10.45 3.90
N ILE A 277 17.54 11.55 3.56
CA ILE A 277 18.15 12.83 3.31
C ILE A 277 18.17 13.62 4.63
N GLU A 278 19.35 13.94 5.12
CA GLU A 278 19.55 14.89 6.20
C GLU A 278 19.52 16.30 5.60
N TYR A 279 18.63 17.15 6.12
CA TYR A 279 18.44 18.51 5.64
C TYR A 279 18.54 19.48 6.83
N ASN A 280 19.63 20.22 6.90
CA ASN A 280 19.90 21.17 7.95
C ASN A 280 19.80 22.60 7.41
N GLU A 281 18.86 23.39 7.93
CA GLU A 281 18.74 24.81 7.63
C GLU A 281 19.92 25.56 8.24
N MET A 282 20.67 26.28 7.41
CA MET A 282 21.80 27.07 7.82
C MET A 282 21.42 28.57 7.90
N VAL A 283 22.08 29.33 8.74
CA VAL A 283 21.95 30.77 8.79
C VAL A 283 22.47 31.38 7.47
N LYS A 284 21.73 32.33 6.87
CA LYS A 284 22.01 32.98 5.58
C LYS A 284 21.68 32.19 4.29
N GLY A 285 20.70 31.31 4.31
CA GLY A 285 20.12 30.73 3.08
C GLY A 285 20.93 29.63 2.39
N LEU A 286 22.03 29.17 3.02
CA LEU A 286 22.74 27.97 2.58
C LEU A 286 22.27 26.79 3.42
N ASN A 287 21.60 25.83 2.80
CA ASN A 287 21.15 24.60 3.46
C ASN A 287 22.18 23.48 3.24
N LYS A 288 22.49 22.74 4.31
CA LYS A 288 23.39 21.59 4.23
C LYS A 288 22.53 20.33 4.03
N ILE A 289 22.70 19.70 2.87
CA ILE A 289 22.00 18.45 2.53
C ILE A 289 23.03 17.33 2.45
N LYS A 290 22.69 16.18 3.04
CA LYS A 290 23.52 14.97 3.01
C LYS A 290 22.62 13.74 2.83
N ILE A 291 23.10 12.76 2.09
CA ILE A 291 22.41 11.47 1.94
C ILE A 291 23.05 10.44 2.86
N HIS A 292 22.23 9.76 3.62
CA HIS A 292 22.56 8.55 4.37
C HIS A 292 21.96 7.35 3.62
N MET A 293 22.83 6.46 3.18
CA MET A 293 22.40 5.30 2.38
C MET A 293 21.73 4.24 3.26
N GLN A 294 20.85 3.50 2.65
CA GLN A 294 20.29 2.27 3.20
C GLN A 294 21.40 1.23 3.46
N ASN A 295 21.14 0.28 4.36
CA ASN A 295 22.06 -0.86 4.54
C ASN A 295 22.21 -1.61 3.20
N PRO A 296 23.44 -1.79 2.67
CA PRO A 296 23.66 -2.48 1.39
C PRO A 296 23.22 -3.96 1.40
N HIS A 297 23.13 -4.56 2.59
CA HIS A 297 22.69 -5.97 2.77
C HIS A 297 21.20 -6.07 3.15
N HIS A 298 20.39 -5.03 2.87
CA HIS A 298 18.94 -5.12 3.10
C HIS A 298 18.32 -6.16 2.17
N GLU A 299 17.38 -6.93 2.71
CA GLU A 299 16.57 -7.86 1.92
C GLU A 299 15.34 -7.15 1.34
N VAL A 300 14.92 -7.59 0.16
CA VAL A 300 13.65 -7.15 -0.43
C VAL A 300 12.49 -7.62 0.46
N PHE A 301 11.53 -6.74 0.71
CA PHE A 301 10.34 -7.06 1.54
C PHE A 301 9.37 -7.94 0.76
N ALA A 302 9.52 -9.24 0.86
CA ALA A 302 8.68 -10.25 0.22
C ALA A 302 7.42 -10.57 1.06
N GLU A 303 6.76 -9.56 1.61
CA GLU A 303 5.64 -9.76 2.55
C GLU A 303 4.41 -10.35 1.88
N VAL A 304 4.13 -10.03 0.61
CA VAL A 304 3.00 -10.61 -0.11
C VAL A 304 3.20 -12.11 -0.37
N GLU A 305 4.42 -12.55 -0.68
CA GLU A 305 4.75 -13.97 -0.89
C GLU A 305 4.59 -14.76 0.42
N LYS A 306 5.14 -14.21 1.51
CA LYS A 306 5.00 -14.79 2.86
C LYS A 306 3.54 -14.88 3.29
N LEU A 307 2.75 -13.85 2.98
CA LEU A 307 1.33 -13.81 3.33
C LEU A 307 0.54 -14.82 2.50
N ALA A 308 0.73 -14.85 1.19
CA ALA A 308 0.04 -15.80 0.29
C ALA A 308 0.32 -17.26 0.70
N TYR A 309 1.57 -17.58 1.00
CA TYR A 309 1.95 -18.90 1.51
C TYR A 309 1.21 -19.26 2.81
N LYS A 310 1.15 -18.32 3.77
CA LYS A 310 0.46 -18.54 5.05
C LYS A 310 -1.06 -18.68 4.87
N ILE A 311 -1.67 -17.88 3.98
CA ILE A 311 -3.09 -17.98 3.66
C ILE A 311 -3.40 -19.34 3.05
N LYS A 312 -2.60 -19.76 2.06
CA LYS A 312 -2.76 -21.05 1.40
C LYS A 312 -2.75 -22.20 2.41
N ASN A 313 -1.77 -22.22 3.31
CA ASN A 313 -1.66 -23.26 4.32
C ASN A 313 -2.79 -23.21 5.36
N LYS A 314 -3.16 -22.01 5.82
CA LYS A 314 -4.20 -21.84 6.85
C LYS A 314 -5.60 -22.21 6.36
N LEU A 315 -5.90 -21.93 5.08
CA LEU A 315 -7.19 -22.20 4.46
C LEU A 315 -7.20 -23.50 3.65
N ASN A 316 -6.12 -24.28 3.65
CA ASN A 316 -5.95 -25.53 2.89
C ASN A 316 -6.32 -25.34 1.40
N LEU A 317 -5.83 -24.26 0.79
CA LEU A 317 -6.07 -23.98 -0.63
C LEU A 317 -5.13 -24.85 -1.49
N SER A 318 -5.70 -25.76 -2.21
CA SER A 318 -5.01 -26.63 -3.17
C SER A 318 -4.84 -25.96 -4.55
#